data_23d1a101a845555658c2c6b6110977c8
#
_entry.id   23d1a101a845555658c2c6b6110977c8
#
_cell.length_a   1.000
_cell.length_b   1.000
_cell.length_c   1.000
_cell.angle_alpha   90.00
_cell.angle_beta   90.00
_cell.angle_gamma   90.00
#
_symmetry.space_group_name_H-M   'P 1'
#
loop_
_entity.id
_entity.type
_entity.pdbx_description
1 polymer ?
#
loop_
_entity_poly.entity_id
_entity_poly.type
_entity_poly.pdbx_seq_one_letter_code
_entity_poly.pdbx_strand_id
1 'polypeptide(L)'
;MEVSKKIVIIKDWILNYVNSMHVKAQSLVVGISGGIDSSVTSTLCAMTDLKTIVLTMPIKQNKEQNDLSLLHKKWLSDKFNNVESHSLELDNVFKNFENALSGFKNEHGMANSRARLRMTTLYQVAAANNGIVVGTGNKVEDFGVGFYTKYLSLIHI
;
A
#
# COMPACT_ATOMS: atom_id res chain seq x y z
N MET A 1 3.57 25.14 -9.41
CA MET A 1 4.35 24.90 -8.18
C MET A 1 5.43 23.89 -8.52
N GLU A 2 6.65 24.17 -8.15
CA GLU A 2 7.81 23.32 -8.41
C GLU A 2 7.69 21.94 -7.72
N VAL A 3 8.19 20.88 -8.34
CA VAL A 3 8.06 19.50 -7.84
C VAL A 3 8.69 19.35 -6.44
N SER A 4 9.86 19.95 -6.22
CA SER A 4 10.54 19.97 -4.92
C SER A 4 9.65 20.52 -3.79
N LYS A 5 8.94 21.61 -4.03
CA LYS A 5 7.99 22.20 -3.08
C LYS A 5 6.81 21.27 -2.80
N LYS A 6 6.29 20.55 -3.83
CA LYS A 6 5.21 19.57 -3.63
C LYS A 6 5.63 18.43 -2.71
N ILE A 7 6.84 17.90 -2.91
CA ILE A 7 7.41 16.83 -2.07
C ILE A 7 7.47 17.27 -0.60
N VAL A 8 8.00 18.46 -0.34
CA VAL A 8 8.08 19.01 1.04
C VAL A 8 6.69 19.12 1.67
N ILE A 9 5.73 19.73 0.95
CA ILE A 9 4.36 19.90 1.44
C ILE A 9 3.71 18.56 1.80
N ILE A 10 3.85 17.55 0.93
CA ILE A 10 3.22 16.23 1.18
C ILE A 10 3.91 15.53 2.37
N LYS A 11 5.23 15.58 2.43
CA LYS A 11 5.99 15.03 3.56
C LYS A 11 5.57 15.66 4.88
N ASP A 12 5.52 16.99 4.94
CA ASP A 12 5.13 17.72 6.14
C ASP A 12 3.67 17.44 6.51
N TRP A 13 2.81 17.27 5.52
CA TRP A 13 1.42 16.89 5.74
C TRP A 13 1.29 15.49 6.38
N ILE A 14 2.04 14.49 5.90
CA ILE A 14 2.07 13.13 6.50
C ILE A 14 2.54 13.23 7.96
N LEU A 15 3.61 13.97 8.23
CA LEU A 15 4.14 14.15 9.58
C LEU A 15 3.13 14.84 10.50
N ASN A 16 2.48 15.90 10.02
CA ASN A 16 1.46 16.64 10.77
C ASN A 16 0.25 15.76 11.06
N TYR A 17 -0.18 14.93 10.10
CA TYR A 17 -1.26 13.99 10.30
C TYR A 17 -0.95 13.00 11.43
N VAL A 18 0.21 12.34 11.37
CA VAL A 18 0.66 11.40 12.42
C VAL A 18 0.76 12.10 13.78
N ASN A 19 1.29 13.33 13.82
CA ASN A 19 1.42 14.10 15.05
C ASN A 19 0.09 14.57 15.62
N SER A 20 -0.94 14.74 14.80
CA SER A 20 -2.28 15.13 15.25
C SER A 20 -3.11 13.97 15.79
N MET A 21 -2.67 12.74 15.62
CA MET A 21 -3.37 11.56 16.13
C MET A 21 -3.34 11.54 17.68
N HIS A 22 -4.47 11.15 18.28
CA HIS A 22 -4.56 10.98 19.74
C HIS A 22 -3.54 9.96 20.28
N VAL A 23 -3.41 8.83 19.57
CA VAL A 23 -2.32 7.87 19.74
C VAL A 23 -1.46 7.94 18.49
N LYS A 24 -0.24 8.45 18.63
CA LYS A 24 0.67 8.63 17.49
C LYS A 24 1.06 7.28 16.88
N ALA A 25 0.89 7.15 15.57
CA ALA A 25 1.40 6.00 14.85
C ALA A 25 2.94 5.99 14.90
N GLN A 26 3.50 4.79 15.09
CA GLN A 26 4.95 4.57 15.14
C GLN A 26 5.53 4.13 13.79
N SER A 27 4.66 3.75 12.85
CA SER A 27 5.06 3.33 11.52
C SER A 27 4.02 3.67 10.45
N LEU A 28 4.50 3.82 9.21
CA LEU A 28 3.70 3.95 8.00
C LEU A 28 3.76 2.64 7.23
N VAL A 29 2.62 2.05 6.87
CA VAL A 29 2.56 0.77 6.16
C VAL A 29 2.01 0.98 4.77
N VAL A 30 2.75 0.57 3.74
CA VAL A 30 2.43 0.81 2.32
C VAL A 30 2.53 -0.47 1.52
N GLY A 31 1.52 -0.76 0.71
CA GLY A 31 1.58 -1.83 -0.29
C GLY A 31 2.27 -1.37 -1.57
N ILE A 32 3.21 -2.16 -2.09
CA ILE A 32 3.88 -1.91 -3.36
C ILE A 32 3.31 -2.85 -4.42
N SER A 33 2.70 -2.29 -5.46
CA SER A 33 2.08 -3.04 -6.56
C SER A 33 2.95 -3.18 -7.81
N GLY A 34 4.02 -2.40 -7.91
CA GLY A 34 4.80 -2.19 -9.14
C GLY A 34 4.29 -1.04 -10.01
N GLY A 35 3.18 -0.39 -9.61
CA GLY A 35 2.66 0.82 -10.25
C GLY A 35 3.28 2.09 -9.71
N ILE A 36 3.16 3.19 -10.48
CA ILE A 36 3.76 4.49 -10.15
C ILE A 36 3.20 5.08 -8.85
N ASP A 37 1.90 4.97 -8.58
CA ASP A 37 1.28 5.56 -7.40
C ASP A 37 1.82 4.95 -6.11
N SER A 38 1.93 3.61 -6.06
CA SER A 38 2.52 2.92 -4.92
C SER A 38 4.01 3.26 -4.73
N SER A 39 4.73 3.46 -5.84
CA SER A 39 6.15 3.83 -5.80
C SER A 39 6.35 5.27 -5.28
N VAL A 40 5.53 6.21 -5.74
CA VAL A 40 5.56 7.60 -5.26
C VAL A 40 5.18 7.67 -3.78
N THR A 41 4.08 7.01 -3.41
CA THR A 41 3.58 7.03 -2.02
C THR A 41 4.59 6.45 -1.04
N SER A 42 5.14 5.27 -1.34
CA SER A 42 6.14 4.62 -0.48
C SER A 42 7.44 5.42 -0.37
N THR A 43 7.86 6.08 -1.45
CA THR A 43 9.03 6.98 -1.43
C THR A 43 8.76 8.21 -0.53
N LEU A 44 7.60 8.84 -0.66
CA LEU A 44 7.23 9.98 0.19
C LEU A 44 7.15 9.60 1.67
N CYS A 45 6.61 8.40 1.98
CA CYS A 45 6.62 7.87 3.34
C CYS A 45 8.05 7.66 3.86
N ALA A 46 8.94 7.06 3.08
CA ALA A 46 10.34 6.86 3.45
C ALA A 46 11.08 8.17 3.71
N MET A 47 10.74 9.24 2.98
CA MET A 47 11.33 10.58 3.16
C MET A 47 10.86 11.31 4.43
N THR A 48 9.90 10.78 5.19
CA THR A 48 9.44 11.37 6.46
C THR A 48 10.35 11.03 7.65
N ASP A 49 11.31 10.15 7.47
CA ASP A 49 12.15 9.55 8.52
C ASP A 49 11.38 8.70 9.56
N LEU A 50 10.05 8.59 9.45
CA LEU A 50 9.26 7.63 10.23
C LEU A 50 9.53 6.20 9.74
N LYS A 51 9.48 5.22 10.65
CA LYS A 51 9.55 3.81 10.26
C LYS A 51 8.52 3.54 9.17
N THR A 52 8.98 3.10 8.01
CA THR A 52 8.14 2.82 6.84
C THR A 52 8.24 1.34 6.50
N ILE A 53 7.13 0.62 6.62
CA ILE A 53 7.04 -0.81 6.30
C ILE A 53 6.41 -0.94 4.92
N VAL A 54 7.14 -1.55 3.99
CA VAL A 54 6.69 -1.74 2.62
C VAL A 54 6.45 -3.22 2.32
N LEU A 55 5.28 -3.52 1.76
CA LEU A 55 4.83 -4.89 1.51
C LEU A 55 4.61 -5.14 0.02
N THR A 56 5.22 -6.19 -0.52
CA THR A 56 4.78 -6.80 -1.77
C THR A 56 3.88 -8.01 -1.45
N MET A 57 2.73 -8.08 -2.10
CA MET A 57 1.68 -9.07 -1.81
C MET A 57 1.14 -9.66 -3.13
N PRO A 58 1.93 -10.48 -3.84
CA PRO A 58 1.48 -11.05 -5.11
C PRO A 58 0.26 -11.95 -4.90
N ILE A 59 -0.76 -11.78 -5.76
CA ILE A 59 -1.92 -12.67 -5.91
C ILE A 59 -2.22 -12.73 -7.40
N LYS A 60 -1.85 -13.80 -8.08
CA LYS A 60 -2.00 -13.97 -9.53
C LYS A 60 -1.49 -12.74 -10.31
N GLN A 61 -0.41 -12.17 -9.86
CA GLN A 61 0.14 -10.94 -10.41
C GLN A 61 0.93 -11.22 -11.69
N ASN A 62 0.88 -10.30 -12.65
CA ASN A 62 1.73 -10.34 -13.83
C ASN A 62 3.20 -10.26 -13.41
N LYS A 63 4.06 -11.05 -14.08
CA LYS A 63 5.49 -11.14 -13.80
C LYS A 63 6.18 -9.77 -13.87
N GLU A 64 5.90 -8.95 -14.88
CA GLU A 64 6.50 -7.63 -15.04
C GLU A 64 6.19 -6.70 -13.86
N GLN A 65 4.93 -6.66 -13.42
CA GLN A 65 4.52 -5.86 -12.26
C GLN A 65 5.17 -6.37 -10.98
N ASN A 66 5.28 -7.70 -10.83
CA ASN A 66 5.95 -8.28 -9.68
C ASN A 66 7.44 -7.92 -9.67
N ASP A 67 8.13 -8.03 -10.80
CA ASP A 67 9.55 -7.68 -10.93
C ASP A 67 9.78 -6.20 -10.61
N LEU A 68 8.93 -5.29 -11.13
CA LEU A 68 8.98 -3.86 -10.80
C LEU A 68 8.76 -3.60 -9.30
N SER A 69 7.83 -4.31 -8.67
CA SER A 69 7.58 -4.17 -7.24
C SER A 69 8.79 -4.59 -6.39
N LEU A 70 9.47 -5.66 -6.78
CA LEU A 70 10.67 -6.15 -6.10
C LEU A 70 11.87 -5.20 -6.31
N LEU A 71 12.03 -4.66 -7.51
CA LEU A 71 13.08 -3.67 -7.81
C LEU A 71 12.89 -2.39 -6.99
N HIS A 72 11.66 -1.87 -6.94
CA HIS A 72 11.37 -0.68 -6.15
C HIS A 72 11.53 -0.92 -4.65
N LYS A 73 11.08 -2.07 -4.15
CA LYS A 73 11.28 -2.49 -2.76
C LYS A 73 12.76 -2.52 -2.39
N LYS A 74 13.58 -3.14 -3.24
CA LYS A 74 15.04 -3.16 -3.04
C LYS A 74 15.63 -1.76 -3.02
N TRP A 75 15.29 -0.93 -4.00
CA TRP A 75 15.77 0.45 -4.07
C TRP A 75 15.42 1.26 -2.83
N LEU A 76 14.20 1.13 -2.29
CA LEU A 76 13.80 1.80 -1.06
C LEU A 76 14.66 1.37 0.13
N SER A 77 14.87 0.06 0.29
CA SER A 77 15.68 -0.49 1.41
C SER A 77 17.15 -0.10 1.30
N ASP A 78 17.69 0.00 0.08
CA ASP A 78 19.08 0.41 -0.15
C ASP A 78 19.28 1.92 0.09
N LYS A 79 18.24 2.74 -0.12
CA LYS A 79 18.33 4.20 -0.05
C LYS A 79 17.92 4.79 1.30
N PHE A 80 17.03 4.15 2.04
CA PHE A 80 16.45 4.70 3.26
C PHE A 80 16.61 3.74 4.43
N ASN A 81 17.29 4.17 5.49
CA ASN A 81 17.55 3.35 6.68
C ASN A 81 16.31 3.10 7.55
N ASN A 82 15.24 3.90 7.38
CA ASN A 82 13.98 3.78 8.09
C ASN A 82 12.97 2.87 7.38
N VAL A 83 13.37 2.23 6.28
CA VAL A 83 12.51 1.32 5.51
C VAL A 83 12.75 -0.14 5.91
N GLU A 84 11.66 -0.80 6.32
CA GLU A 84 11.59 -2.24 6.52
C GLU A 84 10.74 -2.86 5.41
N SER A 85 11.24 -3.91 4.73
CA SER A 85 10.57 -4.45 3.55
C SER A 85 10.27 -5.95 3.67
N HIS A 86 9.03 -6.34 3.31
CA HIS A 86 8.59 -7.73 3.34
C HIS A 86 7.95 -8.15 2.02
N SER A 87 7.99 -9.45 1.74
CA SER A 87 7.22 -10.11 0.68
C SER A 87 6.30 -11.14 1.32
N LEU A 88 5.00 -11.01 1.13
CA LEU A 88 4.00 -11.90 1.68
C LEU A 88 3.27 -12.62 0.54
N GLU A 89 3.52 -13.92 0.40
CA GLU A 89 2.92 -14.76 -0.64
C GLU A 89 1.46 -15.08 -0.28
N LEU A 90 0.53 -14.41 -0.94
CA LEU A 90 -0.90 -14.57 -0.69
C LEU A 90 -1.61 -15.48 -1.70
N ASP A 91 -0.93 -16.02 -2.70
CA ASP A 91 -1.52 -16.88 -3.73
C ASP A 91 -2.25 -18.10 -3.15
N ASN A 92 -1.62 -18.81 -2.23
CA ASN A 92 -2.23 -20.00 -1.62
C ASN A 92 -3.43 -19.63 -0.74
N VAL A 93 -3.36 -18.53 -0.03
CA VAL A 93 -4.49 -18.03 0.79
C VAL A 93 -5.66 -17.69 -0.11
N PHE A 94 -5.41 -16.96 -1.20
CA PHE A 94 -6.44 -16.60 -2.15
C PHE A 94 -7.02 -17.81 -2.90
N LYS A 95 -6.18 -18.79 -3.27
CA LYS A 95 -6.63 -20.04 -3.90
C LYS A 95 -7.59 -20.81 -3.00
N ASN A 96 -7.32 -20.90 -1.71
CA ASN A 96 -8.21 -21.54 -0.75
C ASN A 96 -9.54 -20.78 -0.62
N PHE A 97 -9.49 -19.45 -0.62
CA PHE A 97 -10.68 -18.60 -0.64
C PHE A 97 -11.52 -18.84 -1.91
N GLU A 98 -10.90 -18.88 -3.10
CA GLU A 98 -11.58 -19.19 -4.38
C GLU A 98 -12.24 -20.58 -4.35
N ASN A 99 -11.58 -21.58 -3.77
CA ASN A 99 -12.11 -22.93 -3.66
C ASN A 99 -13.34 -22.99 -2.75
N ALA A 100 -13.31 -22.29 -1.62
CA ALA A 100 -14.46 -22.20 -0.72
C ALA A 100 -15.69 -21.53 -1.37
N LEU A 101 -15.45 -20.65 -2.36
CA LEU A 101 -16.50 -19.94 -3.10
C LEU A 101 -16.72 -20.50 -4.52
N SER A 102 -16.47 -21.79 -4.73
CA SER A 102 -16.53 -22.40 -6.07
C SER A 102 -17.89 -22.25 -6.76
N GLY A 103 -19.02 -22.23 -6.01
CA GLY A 103 -20.37 -21.99 -6.51
C GLY A 103 -20.75 -20.53 -6.77
N PHE A 104 -19.88 -19.57 -6.40
CA PHE A 104 -20.15 -18.12 -6.45
C PHE A 104 -19.10 -17.34 -7.23
N LYS A 105 -18.46 -17.96 -8.23
CA LYS A 105 -17.39 -17.34 -8.99
C LYS A 105 -17.91 -16.22 -9.90
N ASN A 106 -17.32 -15.05 -9.74
CA ASN A 106 -17.51 -13.89 -10.60
C ASN A 106 -16.17 -13.16 -10.70
N GLU A 107 -15.70 -12.87 -11.90
CA GLU A 107 -14.36 -12.30 -12.11
C GLU A 107 -14.19 -10.95 -11.44
N HIS A 108 -15.16 -10.04 -11.59
CA HIS A 108 -15.14 -8.73 -10.95
C HIS A 108 -15.20 -8.84 -9.42
N GLY A 109 -16.04 -9.73 -8.89
CA GLY A 109 -16.10 -10.02 -7.45
C GLY A 109 -14.78 -10.57 -6.91
N MET A 110 -14.11 -11.47 -7.65
CA MET A 110 -12.81 -12.02 -7.27
C MET A 110 -11.69 -10.98 -7.34
N ALA A 111 -11.72 -10.04 -8.30
CA ALA A 111 -10.78 -8.92 -8.34
C ALA A 111 -10.90 -8.04 -7.07
N ASN A 112 -12.11 -7.70 -6.68
CA ASN A 112 -12.39 -6.98 -5.43
C ASN A 112 -11.93 -7.76 -4.18
N SER A 113 -12.12 -9.08 -4.18
CA SER A 113 -11.70 -9.95 -3.07
C SER A 113 -10.18 -9.99 -2.93
N ARG A 114 -9.42 -10.01 -4.05
CA ARG A 114 -7.95 -9.88 -4.04
C ARG A 114 -7.51 -8.55 -3.41
N ALA A 115 -8.16 -7.45 -3.80
CA ALA A 115 -7.87 -6.13 -3.24
C ALA A 115 -8.13 -6.09 -1.74
N ARG A 116 -9.25 -6.66 -1.27
CA ARG A 116 -9.60 -6.72 0.16
C ARG A 116 -8.68 -7.63 0.97
N LEU A 117 -8.20 -8.74 0.41
CA LEU A 117 -7.21 -9.58 1.09
C LEU A 117 -5.90 -8.83 1.32
N ARG A 118 -5.41 -8.09 0.32
CA ARG A 118 -4.26 -7.20 0.51
C ARG A 118 -4.53 -6.12 1.55
N MET A 119 -5.69 -5.51 1.53
CA MET A 119 -6.11 -4.52 2.54
C MET A 119 -6.03 -5.12 3.96
N THR A 120 -6.69 -6.25 4.19
CA THR A 120 -6.68 -6.91 5.51
C THR A 120 -5.26 -7.22 5.97
N THR A 121 -4.40 -7.66 5.06
CA THR A 121 -2.98 -7.92 5.36
C THR A 121 -2.23 -6.64 5.77
N LEU A 122 -2.43 -5.53 5.05
CA LEU A 122 -1.83 -4.23 5.40
C LEU A 122 -2.29 -3.76 6.78
N TYR A 123 -3.57 -3.87 7.09
CA TYR A 123 -4.11 -3.48 8.40
C TYR A 123 -3.58 -4.35 9.54
N GLN A 124 -3.44 -5.66 9.31
CA GLN A 124 -2.85 -6.57 10.30
C GLN A 124 -1.39 -6.21 10.60
N VAL A 125 -0.60 -5.91 9.55
CA VAL A 125 0.80 -5.49 9.72
C VAL A 125 0.87 -4.13 10.42
N ALA A 126 -0.01 -3.19 10.07
CA ALA A 126 -0.07 -1.89 10.71
C ALA A 126 -0.41 -2.01 12.22
N ALA A 127 -1.42 -2.81 12.56
CA ALA A 127 -1.78 -3.06 13.96
C ALA A 127 -0.63 -3.68 14.77
N ALA A 128 0.08 -4.67 14.19
CA ALA A 128 1.21 -5.32 14.83
C ALA A 128 2.44 -4.39 15.05
N ASN A 129 2.49 -3.26 14.34
CA ASN A 129 3.60 -2.30 14.40
C ASN A 129 3.19 -0.91 14.93
N ASN A 130 2.05 -0.81 15.61
CA ASN A 130 1.48 0.46 16.06
C ASN A 130 1.46 1.52 14.94
N GLY A 131 1.13 1.11 13.73
CA GLY A 131 1.22 1.91 12.52
C GLY A 131 -0.13 2.22 11.90
N ILE A 132 -0.07 2.99 10.81
CA ILE A 132 -1.22 3.28 9.95
C ILE A 132 -0.96 2.82 8.52
N VAL A 133 -2.02 2.42 7.82
CA VAL A 133 -1.96 2.10 6.39
C VAL A 133 -2.03 3.40 5.58
N VAL A 134 -1.04 3.62 4.71
CA VAL A 134 -1.03 4.75 3.78
C VAL A 134 -1.54 4.29 2.42
N GLY A 135 -2.62 4.94 1.95
CA GLY A 135 -3.26 4.62 0.67
C GLY A 135 -2.45 5.10 -0.53
N THR A 136 -2.58 4.39 -1.62
CA THR A 136 -1.90 4.64 -2.90
C THR A 136 -2.85 5.04 -4.03
N GLY A 137 -4.13 5.30 -3.71
CA GLY A 137 -5.12 5.77 -4.66
C GLY A 137 -4.79 7.17 -5.20
N ASN A 138 -5.22 7.45 -6.41
CA ASN A 138 -5.07 8.78 -6.99
C ASN A 138 -6.44 9.38 -7.34
N LYS A 139 -6.48 10.71 -7.38
CA LYS A 139 -7.72 11.48 -7.55
C LYS A 139 -8.45 11.15 -8.88
N VAL A 140 -7.71 10.83 -9.92
CA VAL A 140 -8.29 10.52 -11.24
C VAL A 140 -8.99 9.17 -11.22
N GLU A 141 -8.39 8.17 -10.61
CA GLU A 141 -9.00 6.83 -10.46
C GLU A 141 -10.18 6.86 -9.49
N ASP A 142 -10.01 7.48 -8.33
CA ASP A 142 -11.00 7.46 -7.25
C ASP A 142 -12.23 8.33 -7.58
N PHE A 143 -12.03 9.52 -8.13
CA PHE A 143 -13.11 10.51 -8.33
C PHE A 143 -13.43 10.81 -9.81
N GLY A 144 -12.50 10.52 -10.74
CA GLY A 144 -12.72 10.73 -12.17
C GLY A 144 -13.36 9.52 -12.83
N VAL A 145 -12.77 8.35 -12.65
CA VAL A 145 -13.24 7.07 -13.24
C VAL A 145 -14.16 6.31 -12.28
N GLY A 146 -14.03 6.54 -10.98
CA GLY A 146 -14.78 5.82 -9.95
C GLY A 146 -14.29 4.37 -9.75
N PHE A 147 -13.07 4.07 -10.17
CA PHE A 147 -12.46 2.75 -10.02
C PHE A 147 -11.72 2.67 -8.70
N TYR A 148 -12.46 2.44 -7.63
CA TYR A 148 -11.89 2.23 -6.30
C TYR A 148 -12.60 1.13 -5.54
N THR A 149 -11.88 0.45 -4.65
CA THR A 149 -12.47 -0.47 -3.69
C THR A 149 -12.61 0.24 -2.35
N LYS A 150 -13.86 0.45 -1.92
CA LYS A 150 -14.17 1.14 -0.66
C LYS A 150 -13.46 0.49 0.52
N TYR A 151 -12.93 1.31 1.42
CA TYR A 151 -12.16 0.91 2.61
C TYR A 151 -10.80 0.24 2.32
N LEU A 152 -10.23 0.41 1.14
CA LEU A 152 -8.92 -0.16 0.81
C LEU A 152 -7.77 0.52 1.58
N SER A 153 -7.96 1.76 2.00
CA SER A 153 -7.02 2.49 2.86
C SER A 153 -7.77 3.43 3.81
N LEU A 154 -7.12 3.80 4.93
CA LEU A 154 -7.68 4.77 5.89
C LEU A 154 -7.51 6.22 5.45
N ILE A 155 -6.63 6.49 4.50
CA ILE A 155 -6.35 7.85 4.03
C ILE A 155 -7.00 8.03 2.67
N HIS A 156 -8.30 8.19 2.64
CA HIS A 156 -9.02 8.88 1.58
C HIS A 156 -9.21 10.32 2.05
N ILE A 157 -8.27 11.12 1.72
CA ILE A 157 -8.34 12.56 1.93
C ILE A 157 -8.72 13.23 0.64
#